data_e51818bfa4fc61e5a8f03e1b5734da26
#
_entry.id   e51818bfa4fc61e5a8f03e1b5734da26
#
_cell.length_a   1.000
_cell.length_b   1.000
_cell.length_c   1.000
_cell.angle_alpha   90.00
_cell.angle_beta   90.00
_cell.angle_gamma   90.00
#
_symmetry.space_group_name_H-M   'P 1'
#
loop_
_entity.id
_entity.type
_entity.pdbx_description
1 polymer ?
#
loop_
_entity_poly.entity_id
_entity_poly.type
_entity_poly.pdbx_seq_one_letter_code
_entity_poly.pdbx_strand_id
1 'polypeptide(L)'
;NSRRGGSSSKRAGYAYVWTRSRERIVIAFGQCAEGDFEELKPIFEEVGTKLNLYAPDDREEQKWRKRYERDDMRAIDYRVGVRIEAVEDGWKVEDTENYIIVYNTPDQPLVRRIVKDLENIRKKYIELFPPSGPIEAVSTVRICSGMSEYYSYGGPRGSAGYWYDVTEELVLPDATKREKGEKTDKSNTFIILYHEAFHQYIHYSAGKLSPHSWFNEGYGDFFSGSDISGGKVKRIGLNPWRLGTIKSAVSARKHVPLEKIIRYEQADYYKNAGLCYAQGWSIIYFLNTSKVVARHEVWSEILTIYFETLKDAWASQLARLKDEGKEDDPTARLAAEKESRVAAVDAAFDDVDIWELEGAWLEFVDGLKDPKDRR
;
A
#
# COMPACT_ATOMS: atom_id res chain seq x y z
N ASN A 1 -26.56 11.45 -31.51
CA ASN A 1 -27.39 11.57 -30.31
C ASN A 1 -27.94 10.21 -29.90
N SER A 2 -27.24 9.48 -29.08
CA SER A 2 -27.87 8.46 -28.27
C SER A 2 -27.16 8.48 -26.90
N ARG A 3 -27.84 9.04 -25.92
CA ARG A 3 -27.51 8.92 -24.49
C ARG A 3 -27.69 7.45 -24.10
N ARG A 4 -26.63 6.74 -23.87
CA ARG A 4 -26.69 5.48 -23.10
C ARG A 4 -26.85 5.85 -21.63
N GLY A 5 -28.07 5.80 -21.14
CA GLY A 5 -28.38 5.81 -19.72
C GLY A 5 -27.77 4.57 -19.08
N GLY A 6 -26.84 4.74 -18.16
CA GLY A 6 -26.38 3.67 -17.30
C GLY A 6 -27.53 3.25 -16.41
N SER A 7 -28.14 2.09 -16.68
CA SER A 7 -29.06 1.41 -15.78
C SER A 7 -28.25 0.98 -14.56
N SER A 8 -28.45 1.60 -13.41
CA SER A 8 -28.04 1.02 -12.13
C SER A 8 -28.89 -0.22 -11.92
N SER A 9 -28.34 -1.40 -12.19
CA SER A 9 -29.01 -2.66 -11.88
C SER A 9 -29.14 -2.75 -10.36
N LYS A 10 -30.37 -2.76 -9.86
CA LYS A 10 -30.65 -3.03 -8.45
C LYS A 10 -30.12 -4.42 -8.10
N ARG A 11 -29.52 -4.56 -6.93
CA ARG A 11 -29.00 -5.81 -6.40
C ARG A 11 -29.77 -6.21 -5.17
N ALA A 12 -30.02 -7.51 -5.01
CA ALA A 12 -30.57 -8.09 -3.80
C ALA A 12 -29.54 -9.01 -3.15
N GLY A 13 -29.57 -9.14 -1.84
CA GLY A 13 -28.62 -9.95 -1.10
C GLY A 13 -29.28 -10.72 0.03
N TYR A 14 -28.64 -11.82 0.42
CA TYR A 14 -29.02 -12.66 1.53
C TYR A 14 -27.83 -12.81 2.47
N ALA A 15 -28.02 -12.56 3.75
CA ALA A 15 -27.00 -12.70 4.77
C ALA A 15 -27.38 -13.79 5.76
N TYR A 16 -26.49 -14.74 5.98
CA TYR A 16 -26.59 -15.72 7.04
C TYR A 16 -25.58 -15.41 8.12
N VAL A 17 -26.03 -15.28 9.37
CA VAL A 17 -25.18 -14.87 10.49
C VAL A 17 -25.12 -16.00 11.51
N TRP A 18 -23.90 -16.45 11.83
CA TRP A 18 -23.66 -17.40 12.91
C TRP A 18 -22.95 -16.68 14.06
N THR A 19 -23.45 -16.81 15.23
CA THR A 19 -22.77 -16.41 16.46
C THR A 19 -22.13 -17.64 17.09
N ARG A 20 -20.81 -17.70 17.11
CA ARG A 20 -20.06 -18.83 17.68
C ARG A 20 -19.63 -18.59 19.12
N SER A 21 -19.46 -17.34 19.50
CA SER A 21 -19.21 -16.88 20.86
C SER A 21 -19.60 -15.41 20.97
N ARG A 22 -19.48 -14.80 22.16
CA ARG A 22 -19.67 -13.35 22.32
C ARG A 22 -18.65 -12.49 21.51
N GLU A 23 -17.59 -13.10 21.00
CA GLU A 23 -16.45 -12.43 20.36
C GLU A 23 -16.28 -12.77 18.86
N ARG A 24 -17.02 -13.75 18.34
CA ARG A 24 -16.88 -14.18 16.94
C ARG A 24 -18.23 -14.31 16.25
N ILE A 25 -18.43 -13.48 15.22
CA ILE A 25 -19.58 -13.52 14.32
C ILE A 25 -19.05 -13.88 12.94
N VAL A 26 -19.63 -14.91 12.31
CA VAL A 26 -19.35 -15.24 10.90
C VAL A 26 -20.56 -14.86 10.08
N ILE A 27 -20.35 -14.13 9.01
CA ILE A 27 -21.38 -13.68 8.09
C ILE A 27 -21.07 -14.23 6.71
N ALA A 28 -21.96 -15.07 6.16
CA ALA A 28 -21.94 -15.40 4.74
C ALA A 28 -22.94 -14.49 4.02
N PHE A 29 -22.47 -13.77 3.02
CA PHE A 29 -23.28 -12.85 2.25
C PHE A 29 -23.33 -13.27 0.78
N GLY A 30 -24.56 -13.54 0.27
CA GLY A 30 -24.81 -13.79 -1.15
C GLY A 30 -25.47 -12.56 -1.79
N GLN A 31 -25.03 -12.19 -2.98
CA GLN A 31 -25.56 -11.04 -3.72
C GLN A 31 -25.80 -11.41 -5.20
N CYS A 32 -26.93 -10.99 -5.75
CA CYS A 32 -27.29 -11.18 -7.15
C CYS A 32 -28.03 -9.97 -7.72
N ALA A 33 -28.36 -9.97 -9.01
CA ALA A 33 -29.31 -9.01 -9.55
C ALA A 33 -30.68 -9.20 -8.92
N GLU A 34 -31.44 -8.12 -8.70
CA GLU A 34 -32.76 -8.18 -8.03
C GLU A 34 -33.73 -9.15 -8.71
N GLY A 35 -33.68 -9.23 -10.06
CA GLY A 35 -34.52 -10.14 -10.84
C GLY A 35 -34.22 -11.62 -10.65
N ASP A 36 -33.01 -11.96 -10.23
CA ASP A 36 -32.57 -13.35 -10.06
C ASP A 36 -32.67 -13.82 -8.59
N PHE A 37 -33.10 -12.91 -7.68
CA PHE A 37 -33.04 -13.17 -6.25
C PHE A 37 -33.91 -14.32 -5.80
N GLU A 38 -35.14 -14.41 -6.25
CA GLU A 38 -36.09 -15.46 -5.86
C GLU A 38 -35.64 -16.85 -6.34
N GLU A 39 -34.98 -16.93 -7.51
CA GLU A 39 -34.39 -18.16 -8.03
C GLU A 39 -33.16 -18.59 -7.23
N LEU A 40 -32.30 -17.64 -6.86
CA LEU A 40 -31.02 -17.92 -6.19
C LEU A 40 -31.14 -17.98 -4.66
N LYS A 41 -32.22 -17.48 -4.07
CA LYS A 41 -32.46 -17.49 -2.62
C LYS A 41 -32.36 -18.88 -2.00
N PRO A 42 -32.94 -19.96 -2.56
CA PRO A 42 -32.77 -21.30 -2.01
C PRO A 42 -31.32 -21.78 -1.98
N ILE A 43 -30.52 -21.36 -2.97
CA ILE A 43 -29.08 -21.68 -3.03
C ILE A 43 -28.36 -20.95 -1.90
N PHE A 44 -28.65 -19.68 -1.65
CA PHE A 44 -28.06 -18.93 -0.53
C PHE A 44 -28.44 -19.53 0.81
N GLU A 45 -29.69 -19.96 0.97
CA GLU A 45 -30.16 -20.64 2.19
C GLU A 45 -29.48 -22.00 2.37
N GLU A 46 -29.32 -22.77 1.29
CA GLU A 46 -28.64 -24.06 1.33
C GLU A 46 -27.15 -23.87 1.72
N VAL A 47 -26.44 -22.92 1.12
CA VAL A 47 -25.06 -22.60 1.48
C VAL A 47 -24.98 -22.16 2.94
N GLY A 48 -25.89 -21.29 3.38
CA GLY A 48 -25.96 -20.84 4.76
C GLY A 48 -26.19 -21.98 5.75
N THR A 49 -27.09 -22.88 5.46
CA THR A 49 -27.45 -23.99 6.37
C THR A 49 -26.45 -25.15 6.38
N LYS A 50 -25.74 -25.36 5.25
CA LYS A 50 -24.74 -26.44 5.10
C LYS A 50 -23.32 -25.99 5.47
N LEU A 51 -23.08 -24.72 5.72
CA LEU A 51 -21.77 -24.23 6.14
C LEU A 51 -21.43 -24.78 7.54
N ASN A 52 -20.54 -25.73 7.59
CA ASN A 52 -20.02 -26.25 8.85
C ASN A 52 -18.82 -25.42 9.30
N LEU A 53 -19.00 -24.64 10.34
CA LEU A 53 -17.89 -23.95 11.00
C LEU A 53 -17.21 -24.93 11.97
N TYR A 54 -16.11 -25.52 11.54
CA TYR A 54 -15.30 -26.35 12.41
C TYR A 54 -14.56 -25.47 13.43
N ALA A 55 -14.45 -25.96 14.69
CA ALA A 55 -13.49 -25.37 15.60
C ALA A 55 -12.09 -25.65 15.06
N PRO A 56 -11.18 -24.66 14.98
CA PRO A 56 -9.77 -24.93 14.75
C PRO A 56 -9.31 -26.05 15.71
N ASP A 57 -8.37 -26.89 15.26
CA ASP A 57 -7.75 -27.86 16.18
C ASP A 57 -6.99 -27.04 17.25
N ASP A 58 -7.57 -26.94 18.44
CA ASP A 58 -7.00 -26.19 19.56
C ASP A 58 -5.53 -26.56 19.83
N ARG A 59 -5.10 -27.78 19.41
CA ARG A 59 -3.71 -28.22 19.57
C ARG A 59 -2.75 -27.48 18.67
N GLU A 60 -3.10 -27.21 17.41
CA GLU A 60 -2.24 -26.43 16.51
C GLU A 60 -2.19 -24.95 16.94
N GLU A 61 -3.32 -24.38 17.35
CA GLU A 61 -3.35 -23.03 17.92
C GLU A 61 -2.45 -22.92 19.15
N GLN A 62 -2.62 -23.82 20.12
CA GLN A 62 -1.83 -23.83 21.35
C GLN A 62 -0.34 -24.06 21.08
N LYS A 63 0.01 -24.90 20.12
CA LYS A 63 1.40 -25.15 19.70
C LYS A 63 2.07 -23.88 19.17
N TRP A 64 1.38 -23.14 18.29
CA TRP A 64 1.91 -21.90 17.72
C TRP A 64 1.94 -20.77 18.75
N ARG A 65 0.94 -20.66 19.61
CA ARG A 65 0.91 -19.71 20.73
C ARG A 65 2.12 -19.90 21.65
N LYS A 66 2.35 -21.11 22.13
CA LYS A 66 3.52 -21.44 22.97
C LYS A 66 4.85 -21.15 22.28
N ARG A 67 4.93 -21.37 20.98
CA ARG A 67 6.14 -21.03 20.21
C ARG A 67 6.38 -19.54 20.20
N TYR A 68 5.37 -18.76 19.85
CA TYR A 68 5.48 -17.30 19.78
C TYR A 68 5.76 -16.66 21.15
N GLU A 69 5.16 -17.17 22.21
CA GLU A 69 5.46 -16.76 23.59
C GLU A 69 6.92 -17.03 23.96
N ARG A 70 7.43 -18.23 23.67
CA ARG A 70 8.82 -18.59 23.92
C ARG A 70 9.79 -17.74 23.12
N ASP A 71 9.46 -17.42 21.88
CA ASP A 71 10.30 -16.66 20.95
C ASP A 71 10.10 -15.14 21.12
N ASP A 72 9.36 -14.70 22.14
CA ASP A 72 9.04 -13.30 22.50
C ASP A 72 8.49 -12.47 21.31
N MET A 73 7.61 -13.11 20.53
CA MET A 73 7.00 -12.48 19.34
C MET A 73 5.82 -11.64 19.74
N ARG A 74 5.70 -10.41 19.20
CA ARG A 74 4.52 -9.56 19.41
C ARG A 74 3.34 -9.99 18.53
N ALA A 75 2.14 -9.47 18.84
CA ALA A 75 0.89 -9.72 18.11
C ALA A 75 0.55 -11.21 17.97
N ILE A 76 0.69 -11.98 19.07
CA ILE A 76 0.58 -13.45 19.08
C ILE A 76 -0.77 -13.91 18.53
N ASP A 77 -1.88 -13.31 18.97
CA ASP A 77 -3.24 -13.71 18.53
C ASP A 77 -3.41 -13.52 17.01
N TYR A 78 -2.93 -12.41 16.48
CA TYR A 78 -2.95 -12.14 15.04
C TYR A 78 -2.11 -13.16 14.26
N ARG A 79 -0.87 -13.42 14.70
CA ARG A 79 0.04 -14.39 14.07
C ARG A 79 -0.56 -15.80 14.05
N VAL A 80 -1.13 -16.22 15.15
CA VAL A 80 -1.78 -17.54 15.28
C VAL A 80 -2.97 -17.62 14.31
N GLY A 81 -3.84 -16.61 14.29
CA GLY A 81 -4.99 -16.56 13.40
C GLY A 81 -4.59 -16.66 11.92
N VAL A 82 -3.67 -15.80 11.46
CA VAL A 82 -3.19 -15.81 10.07
C VAL A 82 -2.55 -17.15 9.70
N ARG A 83 -1.79 -17.75 10.63
CA ARG A 83 -1.13 -19.04 10.36
C ARG A 83 -2.12 -20.19 10.24
N ILE A 84 -3.11 -20.25 11.11
CA ILE A 84 -4.16 -21.31 11.06
C ILE A 84 -4.91 -21.20 9.74
N GLU A 85 -5.41 -20.03 9.39
CA GLU A 85 -6.13 -19.78 8.15
C GLU A 85 -5.27 -20.12 6.92
N ALA A 86 -4.04 -19.65 6.87
CA ALA A 86 -3.15 -19.89 5.74
C ALA A 86 -2.87 -21.39 5.53
N VAL A 87 -2.67 -22.15 6.60
CA VAL A 87 -2.39 -23.60 6.51
C VAL A 87 -3.63 -24.37 6.09
N GLU A 88 -4.81 -24.02 6.58
CA GLU A 88 -6.09 -24.60 6.17
C GLU A 88 -6.32 -24.42 4.66
N ASP A 89 -5.94 -23.25 4.11
CA ASP A 89 -6.01 -22.95 2.68
C ASP A 89 -4.83 -23.52 1.86
N GLY A 90 -3.93 -24.26 2.47
CA GLY A 90 -2.78 -24.87 1.82
C GLY A 90 -1.60 -23.95 1.54
N TRP A 91 -1.58 -22.76 2.13
CA TRP A 91 -0.48 -21.80 2.05
C TRP A 91 0.61 -22.11 3.08
N LYS A 92 1.82 -21.66 2.77
CA LYS A 92 2.97 -21.71 3.68
C LYS A 92 3.17 -20.38 4.38
N VAL A 93 3.78 -20.43 5.57
CA VAL A 93 3.96 -19.23 6.41
C VAL A 93 5.38 -19.14 6.95
N GLU A 94 6.01 -17.98 6.77
CA GLU A 94 7.27 -17.57 7.39
C GLU A 94 7.03 -16.34 8.26
N ASP A 95 7.63 -16.34 9.45
CA ASP A 95 7.54 -15.20 10.39
C ASP A 95 8.81 -14.38 10.38
N THR A 96 8.66 -13.07 10.49
CA THR A 96 9.74 -12.14 10.81
C THR A 96 9.36 -11.29 12.02
N GLU A 97 10.22 -10.39 12.46
CA GLU A 97 9.91 -9.47 13.55
C GLU A 97 8.67 -8.62 13.25
N ASN A 98 8.58 -8.08 12.03
CA ASN A 98 7.55 -7.11 11.66
C ASN A 98 6.48 -7.66 10.70
N TYR A 99 6.68 -8.85 10.12
CA TYR A 99 5.83 -9.38 9.08
C TYR A 99 5.47 -10.85 9.28
N ILE A 100 4.33 -11.26 8.72
CA ILE A 100 3.96 -12.64 8.46
C ILE A 100 3.91 -12.81 6.94
N ILE A 101 4.77 -13.68 6.40
CA ILE A 101 4.84 -13.92 4.97
C ILE A 101 4.03 -15.19 4.66
N VAL A 102 2.89 -15.02 4.01
CA VAL A 102 2.03 -16.11 3.55
C VAL A 102 2.28 -16.34 2.06
N TYR A 103 2.61 -17.55 1.64
CA TYR A 103 3.02 -17.76 0.26
C TYR A 103 2.61 -19.13 -0.31
N ASN A 104 2.35 -19.15 -1.62
CA ASN A 104 2.05 -20.36 -2.36
C ASN A 104 2.99 -20.56 -3.57
N THR A 105 4.01 -19.70 -3.73
CA THR A 105 5.05 -19.90 -4.73
C THR A 105 6.00 -21.02 -4.34
N PRO A 106 6.45 -21.87 -5.29
CA PRO A 106 7.50 -22.86 -5.05
C PRO A 106 8.92 -22.25 -5.05
N ASP A 107 9.11 -20.98 -5.45
CA ASP A 107 10.43 -20.30 -5.51
C ASP A 107 10.92 -19.93 -4.09
N GLN A 108 11.47 -20.91 -3.39
CA GLN A 108 12.03 -20.69 -2.04
C GLN A 108 13.17 -19.66 -1.99
N PRO A 109 14.06 -19.54 -2.98
CA PRO A 109 15.03 -18.43 -3.03
C PRO A 109 14.37 -17.06 -3.08
N LEU A 110 13.27 -16.89 -3.84
CA LEU A 110 12.50 -15.65 -3.89
C LEU A 110 11.93 -15.31 -2.51
N VAL A 111 11.24 -16.27 -1.87
CA VAL A 111 10.65 -16.08 -0.53
C VAL A 111 11.71 -15.65 0.48
N ARG A 112 12.84 -16.39 0.58
CA ARG A 112 13.93 -16.02 1.49
C ARG A 112 14.49 -14.62 1.25
N ARG A 113 14.55 -14.19 0.01
CA ARG A 113 14.99 -12.84 -0.33
C ARG A 113 13.95 -11.80 0.09
N ILE A 114 12.65 -12.04 -0.18
CA ILE A 114 11.55 -11.15 0.25
C ILE A 114 11.56 -10.98 1.77
N VAL A 115 11.61 -12.07 2.53
CA VAL A 115 11.70 -12.07 4.00
C VAL A 115 12.82 -11.15 4.49
N LYS A 116 14.01 -11.29 3.90
CA LYS A 116 15.18 -10.49 4.27
C LYS A 116 15.08 -9.03 3.85
N ASP A 117 14.63 -8.79 2.63
CA ASP A 117 14.60 -7.44 2.06
C ASP A 117 13.52 -6.57 2.70
N LEU A 118 12.38 -7.13 3.10
CA LEU A 118 11.32 -6.41 3.84
C LEU A 118 11.86 -5.83 5.15
N GLU A 119 12.54 -6.62 5.97
CA GLU A 119 13.12 -6.11 7.23
C GLU A 119 14.23 -5.09 6.98
N ASN A 120 14.98 -5.24 5.90
CA ASN A 120 16.06 -4.31 5.58
C ASN A 120 15.54 -2.96 5.04
N ILE A 121 14.51 -2.98 4.18
CA ILE A 121 13.96 -1.75 3.65
C ILE A 121 13.13 -1.00 4.70
N ARG A 122 12.46 -1.72 5.61
CA ARG A 122 11.75 -1.12 6.75
C ARG A 122 12.67 -0.24 7.61
N LYS A 123 13.92 -0.62 7.81
CA LYS A 123 14.89 0.22 8.52
C LYS A 123 15.09 1.57 7.84
N LYS A 124 15.08 1.59 6.50
CA LYS A 124 15.18 2.83 5.74
C LYS A 124 13.90 3.66 5.81
N TYR A 125 12.74 3.00 5.86
CA TYR A 125 11.48 3.70 6.10
C TYR A 125 11.46 4.38 7.47
N ILE A 126 11.88 3.67 8.53
CA ILE A 126 11.96 4.22 9.90
C ILE A 126 12.91 5.42 9.96
N GLU A 127 14.05 5.36 9.25
CA GLU A 127 15.03 6.44 9.19
C GLU A 127 14.43 7.72 8.59
N LEU A 128 13.63 7.60 7.53
CA LEU A 128 13.05 8.73 6.82
C LEU A 128 11.69 9.17 7.38
N PHE A 129 10.95 8.26 7.99
CA PHE A 129 9.59 8.46 8.48
C PHE A 129 9.43 7.89 9.88
N PRO A 130 10.10 8.47 10.89
CA PRO A 130 9.99 7.96 12.25
C PRO A 130 8.54 8.02 12.71
N PRO A 131 7.99 6.90 13.24
CA PRO A 131 6.64 6.90 13.78
C PRO A 131 6.59 7.68 15.10
N SER A 132 5.41 8.22 15.45
CA SER A 132 5.22 8.93 16.73
C SER A 132 5.33 8.03 17.96
N GLY A 133 5.30 6.72 17.78
CA GLY A 133 5.45 5.71 18.82
C GLY A 133 5.72 4.34 18.21
N PRO A 134 5.88 3.29 19.04
CA PRO A 134 6.12 1.95 18.53
C PRO A 134 4.98 1.45 17.66
N ILE A 135 5.31 0.86 16.50
CA ILE A 135 4.33 0.19 15.65
C ILE A 135 4.15 -1.23 16.18
N GLU A 136 3.07 -1.46 16.93
CA GLU A 136 2.76 -2.76 17.50
C GLU A 136 2.19 -3.74 16.46
N ALA A 137 1.62 -3.22 15.37
CA ALA A 137 1.06 -4.03 14.31
C ALA A 137 2.11 -4.90 13.63
N VAL A 138 1.71 -6.13 13.31
CA VAL A 138 2.44 -7.05 12.44
C VAL A 138 1.67 -7.16 11.14
N SER A 139 2.36 -7.04 10.03
CA SER A 139 1.72 -6.95 8.73
C SER A 139 1.79 -8.27 7.96
N THR A 140 0.68 -8.66 7.36
CA THR A 140 0.66 -9.82 6.45
C THR A 140 1.13 -9.42 5.06
N VAL A 141 2.04 -10.23 4.50
CA VAL A 141 2.51 -10.13 3.11
C VAL A 141 2.20 -11.43 2.40
N ARG A 142 1.30 -11.39 1.43
CA ARG A 142 0.86 -12.56 0.68
C ARG A 142 1.55 -12.61 -0.68
N ILE A 143 2.19 -13.75 -0.98
CA ILE A 143 2.89 -13.99 -2.23
C ILE A 143 2.16 -15.09 -3.00
N CYS A 144 1.37 -14.68 -3.98
CA CYS A 144 0.67 -15.59 -4.88
C CYS A 144 1.65 -16.29 -5.84
N SER A 145 1.34 -17.50 -6.24
CA SER A 145 2.20 -18.31 -7.14
C SER A 145 2.33 -17.74 -8.56
N GLY A 146 1.56 -16.70 -8.89
CA GLY A 146 1.55 -16.00 -10.16
C GLY A 146 0.33 -15.13 -10.34
N MET A 147 0.19 -14.48 -11.50
CA MET A 147 -0.91 -13.52 -11.77
C MET A 147 -2.30 -14.16 -11.70
N SER A 148 -2.46 -15.42 -12.12
CA SER A 148 -3.76 -16.10 -12.06
C SER A 148 -4.28 -16.22 -10.62
N GLU A 149 -3.41 -16.69 -9.70
CA GLU A 149 -3.76 -16.79 -8.29
C GLU A 149 -3.97 -15.42 -7.64
N TYR A 150 -3.13 -14.44 -8.00
CA TYR A 150 -3.28 -13.05 -7.57
C TYR A 150 -4.68 -12.49 -7.89
N TYR A 151 -5.15 -12.67 -9.13
CA TYR A 151 -6.50 -12.24 -9.52
C TYR A 151 -7.60 -13.06 -8.84
N SER A 152 -7.39 -14.35 -8.63
CA SER A 152 -8.35 -15.21 -7.92
C SER A 152 -8.46 -14.84 -6.45
N TYR A 153 -7.38 -14.35 -5.85
CA TYR A 153 -7.35 -13.86 -4.47
C TYR A 153 -8.03 -12.49 -4.30
N GLY A 154 -8.29 -11.76 -5.37
CA GLY A 154 -8.93 -10.45 -5.34
C GLY A 154 -8.06 -9.31 -5.86
N GLY A 155 -6.88 -9.61 -6.40
CA GLY A 155 -5.99 -8.61 -6.99
C GLY A 155 -6.67 -7.83 -8.11
N PRO A 156 -6.59 -6.48 -8.10
CA PRO A 156 -7.20 -5.66 -9.14
C PRO A 156 -6.60 -5.94 -10.51
N ARG A 157 -7.44 -6.00 -11.55
CA ARG A 157 -6.93 -6.16 -12.92
C ARG A 157 -6.11 -4.93 -13.33
N GLY A 158 -4.93 -5.17 -13.87
CA GLY A 158 -4.01 -4.13 -14.29
C GLY A 158 -3.08 -3.61 -13.19
N SER A 159 -3.24 -4.06 -11.93
CA SER A 159 -2.25 -3.84 -10.88
C SER A 159 -1.20 -4.96 -10.86
N ALA A 160 -0.04 -4.65 -10.32
CA ALA A 160 1.07 -5.59 -10.18
C ALA A 160 1.25 -6.09 -8.73
N GLY A 161 0.59 -5.45 -7.78
CA GLY A 161 0.49 -5.72 -6.36
C GLY A 161 -0.48 -4.72 -5.76
N TYR A 162 -0.80 -4.85 -4.50
CA TYR A 162 -1.56 -3.85 -3.73
C TYR A 162 -1.35 -4.00 -2.24
N TRP A 163 -1.42 -2.89 -1.55
CA TRP A 163 -1.70 -2.78 -0.13
C TRP A 163 -3.18 -2.44 0.06
N TYR A 164 -3.87 -3.12 0.95
CA TYR A 164 -5.26 -2.83 1.27
C TYR A 164 -5.40 -2.55 2.76
N ASP A 165 -5.71 -1.30 3.09
CA ASP A 165 -5.76 -0.77 4.45
C ASP A 165 -6.88 -1.36 5.31
N VAL A 166 -7.97 -1.85 4.69
CA VAL A 166 -9.10 -2.48 5.41
C VAL A 166 -8.73 -3.86 5.96
N THR A 167 -8.03 -4.68 5.17
CA THR A 167 -7.55 -6.00 5.61
C THR A 167 -6.13 -5.96 6.18
N GLU A 168 -5.48 -4.81 6.06
CA GLU A 168 -4.07 -4.58 6.45
C GLU A 168 -3.13 -5.64 5.85
N GLU A 169 -3.37 -6.01 4.60
CA GLU A 169 -2.62 -7.03 3.88
C GLU A 169 -1.95 -6.46 2.61
N LEU A 170 -0.69 -6.81 2.41
CA LEU A 170 0.05 -6.58 1.17
C LEU A 170 -0.01 -7.85 0.32
N VAL A 171 -0.47 -7.74 -0.92
CA VAL A 171 -0.61 -8.87 -1.83
C VAL A 171 0.16 -8.63 -3.11
N LEU A 172 0.98 -9.58 -3.50
CA LEU A 172 1.75 -9.53 -4.74
C LEU A 172 1.85 -10.91 -5.42
N PRO A 173 1.95 -10.95 -6.74
CA PRO A 173 2.24 -12.18 -7.45
C PRO A 173 3.74 -12.49 -7.46
N ASP A 174 4.10 -13.76 -7.56
CA ASP A 174 5.41 -14.15 -8.04
C ASP A 174 5.51 -13.80 -9.53
N ALA A 175 6.09 -12.63 -9.82
CA ALA A 175 6.27 -12.14 -11.19
C ALA A 175 7.40 -12.88 -11.96
N THR A 176 8.03 -13.87 -11.33
CA THR A 176 9.06 -14.68 -12.00
C THR A 176 8.46 -15.72 -12.95
N LYS A 177 7.19 -16.05 -12.77
CA LYS A 177 6.48 -17.00 -13.64
C LYS A 177 5.71 -16.23 -14.72
N ARG A 178 6.19 -16.30 -15.94
CA ARG A 178 5.48 -15.83 -17.12
C ARG A 178 4.98 -17.00 -17.97
N GLU A 179 3.99 -16.74 -18.80
CA GLU A 179 3.54 -17.70 -19.80
C GLU A 179 4.67 -18.08 -20.75
N LYS A 180 4.58 -19.28 -21.37
CA LYS A 180 5.64 -19.85 -22.22
C LYS A 180 6.21 -18.83 -23.22
N GLY A 181 7.49 -18.49 -23.09
CA GLY A 181 8.25 -17.72 -24.07
C GLY A 181 8.75 -16.35 -23.62
N GLU A 182 8.32 -15.82 -22.49
CA GLU A 182 8.80 -14.53 -21.97
C GLU A 182 9.98 -14.68 -21.00
N LYS A 183 10.99 -13.79 -21.13
CA LYS A 183 12.10 -13.76 -20.18
C LYS A 183 11.59 -13.34 -18.80
N THR A 184 11.89 -14.15 -17.79
CA THR A 184 11.58 -13.85 -16.39
C THR A 184 12.43 -12.68 -15.90
N ASP A 185 11.81 -11.63 -15.44
CA ASP A 185 12.51 -10.53 -14.78
C ASP A 185 12.11 -10.48 -13.28
N LYS A 186 12.96 -11.10 -12.45
CA LYS A 186 12.77 -11.12 -11.00
C LYS A 186 12.80 -9.71 -10.38
N SER A 187 13.36 -8.72 -11.08
CA SER A 187 13.44 -7.34 -10.59
C SER A 187 12.05 -6.74 -10.40
N ASN A 188 11.09 -7.09 -11.24
CA ASN A 188 9.72 -6.56 -11.15
C ASN A 188 9.04 -6.91 -9.81
N THR A 189 9.23 -8.12 -9.28
CA THR A 189 8.68 -8.51 -7.97
C THR A 189 9.19 -7.59 -6.85
N PHE A 190 10.48 -7.22 -6.90
CA PHE A 190 11.06 -6.36 -5.86
C PHE A 190 10.70 -4.89 -6.03
N ILE A 191 10.55 -4.41 -7.28
CA ILE A 191 10.02 -3.07 -7.56
C ILE A 191 8.65 -2.92 -6.92
N ILE A 192 7.76 -3.89 -7.13
CA ILE A 192 6.42 -3.92 -6.55
C ILE A 192 6.48 -4.05 -5.02
N LEU A 193 7.26 -5.02 -4.53
CA LEU A 193 7.37 -5.28 -3.09
C LEU A 193 7.76 -4.02 -2.31
N TYR A 194 8.78 -3.29 -2.77
CA TYR A 194 9.25 -2.11 -2.05
C TYR A 194 8.26 -0.94 -2.14
N HIS A 195 7.49 -0.86 -3.21
CA HIS A 195 6.40 0.10 -3.37
C HIS A 195 5.28 -0.17 -2.36
N GLU A 196 4.73 -1.38 -2.38
CA GLU A 196 3.58 -1.74 -1.53
C GLU A 196 3.97 -1.83 -0.05
N ALA A 197 5.18 -2.29 0.26
CA ALA A 197 5.68 -2.30 1.63
C ALA A 197 5.85 -0.90 2.21
N PHE A 198 6.11 0.12 1.37
CA PHE A 198 6.10 1.51 1.81
C PHE A 198 4.70 1.96 2.19
N HIS A 199 3.69 1.68 1.38
CA HIS A 199 2.30 2.02 1.71
C HIS A 199 1.86 1.41 3.05
N GLN A 200 2.21 0.15 3.27
CA GLN A 200 1.95 -0.54 4.52
C GLN A 200 2.65 0.15 5.71
N TYR A 201 3.94 0.49 5.55
CA TYR A 201 4.70 1.15 6.61
C TYR A 201 4.16 2.55 6.92
N ILE A 202 3.93 3.38 5.90
CA ILE A 202 3.50 4.77 6.09
C ILE A 202 2.10 4.86 6.70
N HIS A 203 1.22 3.89 6.40
CA HIS A 203 -0.10 3.77 7.02
C HIS A 203 0.00 3.74 8.55
N TYR A 204 0.85 2.88 9.10
CA TYR A 204 1.04 2.81 10.55
C TYR A 204 1.84 3.99 11.12
N SER A 205 2.87 4.43 10.40
CA SER A 205 3.73 5.53 10.83
C SER A 205 2.99 6.85 10.90
N ALA A 206 2.02 7.07 10.00
CA ALA A 206 1.16 8.24 9.97
C ALA A 206 -0.14 8.10 10.78
N GLY A 207 -0.25 7.10 11.67
CA GLY A 207 -1.43 6.90 12.52
C GLY A 207 -2.68 6.45 11.76
N LYS A 208 -2.52 5.60 10.76
CA LYS A 208 -3.58 5.10 9.86
C LYS A 208 -4.20 6.19 8.96
N LEU A 209 -3.43 7.21 8.64
CA LEU A 209 -3.77 8.22 7.63
C LEU A 209 -2.91 8.03 6.37
N SER A 210 -3.54 8.03 5.21
CA SER A 210 -2.81 8.05 3.94
C SER A 210 -2.43 9.48 3.57
N PRO A 211 -1.12 9.78 3.31
CA PRO A 211 -0.68 11.06 2.78
C PRO A 211 -1.31 11.40 1.42
N HIS A 212 -1.15 12.63 0.93
CA HIS A 212 -1.47 12.95 -0.46
C HIS A 212 -0.78 12.00 -1.44
N SER A 213 -1.45 11.71 -2.57
CA SER A 213 -0.94 10.72 -3.53
C SER A 213 0.42 11.07 -4.11
N TRP A 214 0.74 12.37 -4.30
CA TRP A 214 2.07 12.76 -4.79
C TRP A 214 3.20 12.31 -3.85
N PHE A 215 2.94 12.33 -2.54
CA PHE A 215 3.88 11.90 -1.51
C PHE A 215 3.84 10.37 -1.37
N ASN A 216 2.66 9.80 -1.18
CA ASN A 216 2.48 8.37 -0.94
C ASN A 216 2.96 7.52 -2.12
N GLU A 217 2.43 7.77 -3.32
CA GLU A 217 2.81 7.06 -4.55
C GLU A 217 4.23 7.44 -5.00
N GLY A 218 4.59 8.71 -4.82
CA GLY A 218 5.92 9.19 -5.15
C GLY A 218 7.02 8.48 -4.36
N TYR A 219 6.83 8.28 -3.07
CA TYR A 219 7.76 7.50 -2.24
C TYR A 219 7.70 6.00 -2.50
N GLY A 220 6.51 5.43 -2.75
CA GLY A 220 6.41 4.04 -3.21
C GLY A 220 7.28 3.79 -4.43
N ASP A 221 7.15 4.64 -5.45
CA ASP A 221 7.97 4.60 -6.65
C ASP A 221 9.46 4.95 -6.42
N PHE A 222 9.77 5.80 -5.45
CA PHE A 222 11.14 6.10 -5.04
C PHE A 222 11.82 4.85 -4.46
N PHE A 223 11.18 4.17 -3.53
CA PHE A 223 11.71 2.94 -2.94
C PHE A 223 11.75 1.77 -3.92
N SER A 224 10.92 1.77 -4.96
CA SER A 224 11.00 0.81 -6.07
C SER A 224 12.38 0.76 -6.73
N GLY A 225 13.14 1.87 -6.67
CA GLY A 225 14.51 1.96 -7.16
C GLY A 225 15.59 1.45 -6.20
N SER A 226 15.22 0.82 -5.07
CA SER A 226 16.16 0.40 -4.04
C SER A 226 17.05 -0.77 -4.47
N ASP A 227 18.34 -0.63 -4.20
CA ASP A 227 19.36 -1.68 -4.34
C ASP A 227 19.75 -2.17 -2.94
N ILE A 228 19.31 -3.37 -2.59
CA ILE A 228 19.53 -3.97 -1.27
C ILE A 228 20.58 -5.05 -1.38
N SER A 229 21.68 -4.88 -0.66
CA SER A 229 22.72 -5.89 -0.56
C SER A 229 23.41 -5.83 0.80
N GLY A 230 23.92 -6.99 1.26
CA GLY A 230 24.58 -7.10 2.57
C GLY A 230 23.71 -6.64 3.75
N GLY A 231 22.38 -6.80 3.64
CA GLY A 231 21.45 -6.43 4.72
C GLY A 231 21.16 -4.92 4.85
N LYS A 232 21.47 -4.12 3.83
CA LYS A 232 21.27 -2.66 3.84
C LYS A 232 20.83 -2.16 2.47
N VAL A 233 20.03 -1.10 2.45
CA VAL A 233 19.79 -0.30 1.26
C VAL A 233 21.09 0.44 0.92
N LYS A 234 21.72 0.10 -0.19
CA LYS A 234 22.99 0.71 -0.64
C LYS A 234 22.76 2.03 -1.34
N ARG A 235 21.72 2.08 -2.13
CA ARG A 235 21.29 3.28 -2.86
C ARG A 235 19.84 3.14 -3.26
N ILE A 236 19.21 4.26 -3.58
CA ILE A 236 17.94 4.33 -4.28
C ILE A 236 18.22 4.95 -5.65
N GLY A 237 18.02 4.15 -6.68
CA GLY A 237 18.27 4.54 -8.08
C GLY A 237 17.03 5.10 -8.75
N LEU A 238 17.16 5.34 -10.07
CA LEU A 238 16.04 5.75 -10.90
C LEU A 238 15.00 4.63 -11.01
N ASN A 239 13.73 5.01 -11.02
CA ASN A 239 12.64 4.07 -11.31
C ASN A 239 12.53 3.90 -12.85
N PRO A 240 12.80 2.68 -13.37
CA PRO A 240 12.82 2.47 -14.83
C PRO A 240 11.43 2.55 -15.46
N TRP A 241 10.36 2.43 -14.67
CA TRP A 241 8.98 2.51 -15.16
C TRP A 241 8.49 3.96 -15.29
N ARG A 242 9.14 4.92 -14.61
CA ARG A 242 8.68 6.32 -14.50
C ARG A 242 9.53 7.30 -15.31
N LEU A 243 10.82 7.01 -15.46
CA LEU A 243 11.78 7.94 -16.07
C LEU A 243 11.37 8.38 -17.47
N GLY A 244 11.05 7.44 -18.36
CA GLY A 244 10.67 7.76 -19.75
C GLY A 244 9.41 8.63 -19.83
N THR A 245 8.41 8.33 -19.01
CA THR A 245 7.14 9.06 -18.97
C THR A 245 7.35 10.50 -18.54
N ILE A 246 8.09 10.75 -17.43
CA ILE A 246 8.26 12.11 -16.94
C ILE A 246 9.14 12.94 -17.88
N LYS A 247 10.22 12.38 -18.43
CA LYS A 247 11.05 13.10 -19.41
C LYS A 247 10.25 13.52 -20.64
N SER A 248 9.41 12.63 -21.16
CA SER A 248 8.54 12.94 -22.29
C SER A 248 7.51 14.03 -21.95
N ALA A 249 6.93 13.97 -20.75
CA ALA A 249 5.95 14.97 -20.31
C ALA A 249 6.58 16.35 -20.12
N VAL A 250 7.75 16.45 -19.50
CA VAL A 250 8.49 17.70 -19.30
C VAL A 250 8.91 18.30 -20.63
N SER A 251 9.52 17.51 -21.52
CA SER A 251 9.92 17.96 -22.87
C SER A 251 8.72 18.48 -23.69
N ALA A 252 7.56 17.84 -23.55
CA ALA A 252 6.32 18.26 -24.23
C ALA A 252 5.56 19.37 -23.49
N ARG A 253 6.00 19.83 -22.33
CA ARG A 253 5.30 20.77 -21.44
C ARG A 253 3.89 20.31 -21.08
N LYS A 254 3.74 19.00 -20.83
CA LYS A 254 2.47 18.34 -20.47
C LYS A 254 2.44 17.85 -19.00
N HIS A 255 3.44 18.21 -18.21
CA HIS A 255 3.42 17.96 -16.77
C HIS A 255 2.32 18.78 -16.09
N VAL A 256 1.88 18.32 -14.92
CA VAL A 256 0.95 19.08 -14.09
C VAL A 256 1.75 20.13 -13.32
N PRO A 257 1.33 21.41 -13.23
CA PRO A 257 2.00 22.40 -12.39
C PRO A 257 2.18 21.90 -10.95
N LEU A 258 3.36 22.15 -10.33
CA LEU A 258 3.64 21.68 -8.96
C LEU A 258 2.59 22.15 -7.96
N GLU A 259 2.19 23.42 -8.06
CA GLU A 259 1.13 24.02 -7.23
C GLU A 259 -0.16 23.20 -7.19
N LYS A 260 -0.47 22.51 -8.30
CA LYS A 260 -1.68 21.70 -8.42
C LYS A 260 -1.48 20.26 -7.92
N ILE A 261 -0.42 19.59 -8.41
CA ILE A 261 -0.24 18.15 -8.12
C ILE A 261 -0.03 17.87 -6.64
N ILE A 262 0.62 18.78 -5.90
CA ILE A 262 0.83 18.65 -4.46
C ILE A 262 -0.46 18.73 -3.64
N ARG A 263 -1.53 19.27 -4.24
CA ARG A 263 -2.87 19.43 -3.63
C ARG A 263 -3.92 18.49 -4.21
N TYR A 264 -3.55 17.62 -5.16
CA TYR A 264 -4.50 16.68 -5.74
C TYR A 264 -5.02 15.71 -4.69
N GLU A 265 -6.35 15.62 -4.58
CA GLU A 265 -6.98 14.48 -3.92
C GLU A 265 -6.73 13.21 -4.75
N GLN A 266 -6.88 12.06 -4.13
CA GLN A 266 -6.61 10.77 -4.77
C GLN A 266 -7.35 10.60 -6.11
N ALA A 267 -8.62 10.98 -6.16
CA ALA A 267 -9.43 10.87 -7.37
C ALA A 267 -8.87 11.71 -8.54
N ASP A 268 -8.33 12.90 -8.27
CA ASP A 268 -7.73 13.75 -9.30
C ASP A 268 -6.39 13.21 -9.78
N TYR A 269 -5.59 12.70 -8.86
CA TYR A 269 -4.30 12.07 -9.15
C TYR A 269 -4.47 10.86 -10.07
N TYR A 270 -5.46 10.02 -9.81
CA TYR A 270 -5.71 8.80 -10.59
C TYR A 270 -6.44 9.03 -11.92
N LYS A 271 -7.01 10.22 -12.19
CA LYS A 271 -7.54 10.57 -13.54
C LYS A 271 -6.48 10.46 -14.63
N ASN A 272 -5.22 10.74 -14.30
CA ASN A 272 -4.08 10.58 -15.20
C ASN A 272 -2.94 9.85 -14.48
N ALA A 273 -3.23 8.65 -13.97
CA ALA A 273 -2.34 7.87 -13.14
C ALA A 273 -0.93 7.72 -13.74
N GLY A 274 -0.83 7.39 -15.03
CA GLY A 274 0.45 7.18 -15.69
C GLY A 274 1.39 8.39 -15.60
N LEU A 275 0.87 9.59 -15.78
CA LEU A 275 1.63 10.84 -15.64
C LEU A 275 1.87 11.18 -14.17
N CYS A 276 0.81 11.15 -13.35
CA CYS A 276 0.89 11.60 -11.97
C CYS A 276 1.85 10.73 -11.13
N TYR A 277 1.86 9.41 -11.33
CA TYR A 277 2.85 8.53 -10.71
C TYR A 277 4.28 8.90 -11.10
N ALA A 278 4.53 9.10 -12.41
CA ALA A 278 5.86 9.48 -12.89
C ALA A 278 6.30 10.85 -12.37
N GLN A 279 5.37 11.79 -12.26
CA GLN A 279 5.64 13.13 -11.74
C GLN A 279 5.84 13.10 -10.22
N GLY A 280 4.96 12.45 -9.45
CA GLY A 280 5.12 12.28 -8.01
C GLY A 280 6.46 11.63 -7.66
N TRP A 281 6.81 10.51 -8.35
CA TRP A 281 8.12 9.91 -8.21
C TRP A 281 9.26 10.91 -8.45
N SER A 282 9.20 11.68 -9.53
CA SER A 282 10.30 12.59 -9.90
C SER A 282 10.42 13.76 -8.93
N ILE A 283 9.32 14.25 -8.34
CA ILE A 283 9.31 15.27 -7.30
C ILE A 283 10.01 14.72 -6.05
N ILE A 284 9.61 13.53 -5.59
CA ILE A 284 10.22 12.87 -4.43
C ILE A 284 11.71 12.58 -4.70
N TYR A 285 12.04 12.10 -5.89
CA TYR A 285 13.43 11.83 -6.27
C TYR A 285 14.28 13.11 -6.30
N PHE A 286 13.75 14.20 -6.82
CA PHE A 286 14.37 15.52 -6.82
C PHE A 286 14.63 16.03 -5.40
N LEU A 287 13.59 16.05 -4.56
CA LEU A 287 13.68 16.54 -3.19
C LEU A 287 14.65 15.72 -2.32
N ASN A 288 14.80 14.42 -2.58
CA ASN A 288 15.73 13.56 -1.83
C ASN A 288 17.15 13.52 -2.37
N THR A 289 17.39 13.82 -3.67
CA THR A 289 18.69 13.51 -4.29
C THR A 289 19.40 14.71 -4.92
N SER A 290 18.69 15.81 -5.13
CA SER A 290 19.26 17.01 -5.73
C SER A 290 20.20 17.73 -4.78
N LYS A 291 21.41 18.05 -5.28
CA LYS A 291 22.35 18.89 -4.52
C LYS A 291 21.86 20.33 -4.36
N VAL A 292 20.99 20.80 -5.25
CA VAL A 292 20.38 22.13 -5.15
C VAL A 292 19.46 22.15 -3.94
N VAL A 293 18.54 21.18 -3.85
CA VAL A 293 17.65 21.02 -2.71
C VAL A 293 18.41 20.88 -1.38
N ALA A 294 19.41 19.98 -1.34
CA ALA A 294 20.18 19.72 -0.12
C ALA A 294 20.93 20.96 0.44
N ARG A 295 21.11 22.02 -0.37
CA ARG A 295 21.77 23.27 0.01
C ARG A 295 20.80 24.43 0.22
N HIS A 296 19.54 24.25 -0.12
CA HIS A 296 18.52 25.26 0.00
C HIS A 296 17.84 25.16 1.37
N GLU A 297 17.92 26.20 2.18
CA GLU A 297 17.44 26.20 3.59
C GLU A 297 15.98 25.79 3.71
N VAL A 298 15.11 26.26 2.82
CA VAL A 298 13.68 25.95 2.84
C VAL A 298 13.37 24.60 2.16
N TRP A 299 13.92 24.36 0.97
CA TRP A 299 13.55 23.17 0.19
C TRP A 299 14.02 21.86 0.81
N SER A 300 15.13 21.87 1.55
CA SER A 300 15.62 20.67 2.25
C SER A 300 14.66 20.16 3.31
N GLU A 301 13.78 21.01 3.83
CA GLU A 301 12.87 20.70 4.92
C GLU A 301 11.45 20.29 4.45
N ILE A 302 11.10 20.51 3.17
CA ILE A 302 9.73 20.30 2.64
C ILE A 302 9.18 18.92 3.04
N LEU A 303 9.93 17.86 2.82
CA LEU A 303 9.45 16.48 3.06
C LEU A 303 9.30 16.20 4.55
N THR A 304 10.19 16.70 5.38
CA THR A 304 10.15 16.56 6.84
C THR A 304 8.98 17.33 7.40
N ILE A 305 8.85 18.61 7.04
CA ILE A 305 7.73 19.47 7.50
C ILE A 305 6.39 18.85 7.08
N TYR A 306 6.28 18.40 5.82
CA TYR A 306 5.05 17.76 5.35
C TYR A 306 4.66 16.57 6.23
N PHE A 307 5.60 15.64 6.47
CA PHE A 307 5.28 14.41 7.18
C PHE A 307 5.03 14.62 8.67
N GLU A 308 5.83 15.46 9.34
CA GLU A 308 5.61 15.77 10.76
C GLU A 308 4.29 16.51 10.96
N THR A 309 4.00 17.55 10.15
CA THR A 309 2.72 18.27 10.23
C THR A 309 1.52 17.35 9.94
N LEU A 310 1.66 16.42 9.00
CA LEU A 310 0.59 15.46 8.72
C LEU A 310 0.23 14.61 9.95
N LYS A 311 1.25 14.10 10.66
CA LYS A 311 1.06 13.30 11.88
C LYS A 311 0.43 14.11 13.00
N ASP A 312 0.96 15.31 13.24
CA ASP A 312 0.51 16.17 14.33
C ASP A 312 -0.92 16.69 14.10
N ALA A 313 -1.22 17.12 12.87
CA ALA A 313 -2.56 17.53 12.49
C ALA A 313 -3.55 16.37 12.64
N TRP A 314 -3.18 15.17 12.18
CA TRP A 314 -4.04 13.99 12.30
C TRP A 314 -4.27 13.58 13.75
N ALA A 315 -3.25 13.57 14.59
CA ALA A 315 -3.39 13.30 16.03
C ALA A 315 -4.34 14.30 16.69
N SER A 316 -4.22 15.59 16.34
CA SER A 316 -5.11 16.66 16.84
C SER A 316 -6.55 16.45 16.39
N GLN A 317 -6.77 16.06 15.13
CA GLN A 317 -8.10 15.76 14.60
C GLN A 317 -8.73 14.55 15.27
N LEU A 318 -7.96 13.48 15.52
CA LEU A 318 -8.45 12.31 16.25
C LEU A 318 -8.87 12.64 17.68
N ALA A 319 -8.10 13.47 18.38
CA ALA A 319 -8.45 13.97 19.70
C ALA A 319 -9.76 14.77 19.67
N ARG A 320 -9.91 15.69 18.70
CA ARG A 320 -11.17 16.45 18.51
C ARG A 320 -12.36 15.54 18.25
N LEU A 321 -12.23 14.57 17.33
CA LEU A 321 -13.32 13.63 17.01
C LEU A 321 -13.75 12.83 18.23
N LYS A 322 -12.79 12.42 19.06
CA LYS A 322 -13.05 11.71 20.30
C LYS A 322 -13.81 12.59 21.32
N ASP A 323 -13.37 13.84 21.50
CA ASP A 323 -14.02 14.78 22.42
C ASP A 323 -15.46 15.12 21.98
N GLU A 324 -15.71 15.10 20.65
CA GLU A 324 -17.04 15.29 20.07
C GLU A 324 -17.88 14.01 20.02
N GLY A 325 -17.34 12.83 20.39
CA GLY A 325 -18.01 11.53 20.26
C GLY A 325 -18.31 11.13 18.83
N LYS A 326 -17.43 11.52 17.88
CA LYS A 326 -17.55 11.28 16.42
C LYS A 326 -16.46 10.41 15.86
N GLU A 327 -15.73 9.69 16.68
CA GLU A 327 -14.62 8.83 16.26
C GLU A 327 -15.04 7.75 15.25
N ASP A 328 -16.31 7.29 15.33
CA ASP A 328 -16.91 6.29 14.44
C ASP A 328 -17.76 6.91 13.31
N ASP A 329 -17.83 8.23 13.18
CA ASP A 329 -18.52 8.90 12.08
C ASP A 329 -17.64 8.95 10.83
N PRO A 330 -17.94 8.20 9.76
CA PRO A 330 -17.11 8.15 8.56
C PRO A 330 -16.99 9.51 7.85
N THR A 331 -18.05 10.34 7.91
CA THR A 331 -18.07 11.65 7.27
C THR A 331 -17.17 12.64 8.00
N ALA A 332 -17.27 12.65 9.33
CA ALA A 332 -16.41 13.50 10.17
C ALA A 332 -14.94 13.08 10.05
N ARG A 333 -14.68 11.77 10.01
CA ARG A 333 -13.34 11.22 9.83
C ARG A 333 -12.73 11.60 8.48
N LEU A 334 -13.48 11.47 7.39
CA LEU A 334 -13.01 11.84 6.04
C LEU A 334 -12.69 13.34 5.94
N ALA A 335 -13.50 14.20 6.57
CA ALA A 335 -13.23 15.63 6.64
C ALA A 335 -11.93 15.91 7.41
N ALA A 336 -11.74 15.28 8.57
CA ALA A 336 -10.55 15.43 9.39
C ALA A 336 -9.27 14.94 8.67
N GLU A 337 -9.34 13.83 7.92
CA GLU A 337 -8.26 13.35 7.07
C GLU A 337 -7.85 14.37 6.02
N LYS A 338 -8.85 14.97 5.35
CA LYS A 338 -8.62 16.01 4.35
C LYS A 338 -7.99 17.26 4.97
N GLU A 339 -8.53 17.74 6.09
CA GLU A 339 -7.99 18.89 6.81
C GLU A 339 -6.52 18.65 7.22
N SER A 340 -6.18 17.45 7.68
CA SER A 340 -4.80 17.11 8.06
C SER A 340 -3.86 17.11 6.86
N ARG A 341 -4.29 16.60 5.72
CA ARG A 341 -3.49 16.63 4.47
C ARG A 341 -3.30 18.07 3.97
N VAL A 342 -4.32 18.91 4.02
CA VAL A 342 -4.23 20.34 3.63
C VAL A 342 -3.24 21.07 4.54
N ALA A 343 -3.34 20.90 5.85
CA ALA A 343 -2.42 21.52 6.81
C ALA A 343 -0.96 21.11 6.54
N ALA A 344 -0.72 19.84 6.19
CA ALA A 344 0.62 19.36 5.87
C ALA A 344 1.22 20.01 4.61
N VAL A 345 0.42 20.19 3.55
CA VAL A 345 0.88 20.90 2.34
C VAL A 345 1.10 22.37 2.61
N ASP A 346 0.16 23.03 3.29
CA ASP A 346 0.27 24.44 3.59
C ASP A 346 1.53 24.73 4.40
N ALA A 347 1.80 23.96 5.46
CA ALA A 347 3.01 24.14 6.26
C ALA A 347 4.31 23.86 5.49
N ALA A 348 4.32 22.80 4.66
CA ALA A 348 5.52 22.41 3.93
C ALA A 348 5.92 23.37 2.81
N PHE A 349 4.96 24.15 2.29
CA PHE A 349 5.16 25.04 1.16
C PHE A 349 4.89 26.52 1.47
N ASP A 350 4.74 26.90 2.74
CA ASP A 350 4.42 28.28 3.17
C ASP A 350 5.49 29.30 2.69
N ASP A 351 6.77 28.99 2.92
CA ASP A 351 7.90 29.85 2.54
C ASP A 351 8.53 29.46 1.18
N VAL A 352 7.86 28.64 0.38
CA VAL A 352 8.39 28.12 -0.89
C VAL A 352 7.92 28.95 -2.06
N ASP A 353 8.83 29.58 -2.80
CA ASP A 353 8.52 30.03 -4.17
C ASP A 353 8.30 28.80 -5.07
N ILE A 354 7.03 28.46 -5.27
CA ILE A 354 6.64 27.25 -6.00
C ILE A 354 7.09 27.29 -7.45
N TRP A 355 7.22 28.47 -8.06
CA TRP A 355 7.66 28.63 -9.44
C TRP A 355 9.17 28.43 -9.58
N GLU A 356 9.93 28.91 -8.61
CA GLU A 356 11.38 28.67 -8.55
C GLU A 356 11.66 27.17 -8.33
N LEU A 357 10.94 26.55 -7.39
CA LEU A 357 11.05 25.11 -7.13
C LEU A 357 10.69 24.29 -8.38
N GLU A 358 9.61 24.63 -9.10
CA GLU A 358 9.20 23.99 -10.34
C GLU A 358 10.26 24.13 -11.42
N GLY A 359 10.83 25.32 -11.59
CA GLY A 359 11.92 25.56 -12.52
C GLY A 359 13.13 24.67 -12.25
N ALA A 360 13.58 24.60 -11.00
CA ALA A 360 14.67 23.74 -10.59
C ALA A 360 14.37 22.25 -10.77
N TRP A 361 13.13 21.82 -10.48
CA TRP A 361 12.68 20.46 -10.73
C TRP A 361 12.67 20.10 -12.23
N LEU A 362 12.22 21.01 -13.09
CA LEU A 362 12.22 20.80 -14.55
C LEU A 362 13.64 20.61 -15.10
N GLU A 363 14.58 21.46 -14.67
CA GLU A 363 16.00 21.33 -15.03
C GLU A 363 16.58 20.01 -14.52
N PHE A 364 16.24 19.60 -13.30
CA PHE A 364 16.68 18.33 -12.74
C PHE A 364 16.17 17.14 -13.57
N VAL A 365 14.88 17.11 -13.93
CA VAL A 365 14.28 16.03 -14.74
C VAL A 365 14.94 15.96 -16.14
N ASP A 366 15.18 17.09 -16.78
CA ASP A 366 15.86 17.13 -18.08
C ASP A 366 17.26 16.54 -17.98
N GLY A 367 17.99 16.84 -16.91
CA GLY A 367 19.33 16.33 -16.63
C GLY A 367 19.42 14.84 -16.28
N LEU A 368 18.31 14.15 -15.98
CA LEU A 368 18.30 12.72 -15.67
C LEU A 368 18.72 11.89 -16.89
N LYS A 369 19.67 10.98 -16.71
CA LYS A 369 20.17 10.08 -17.76
C LYS A 369 19.70 8.65 -17.53
N ASP A 370 19.12 8.02 -18.56
CA ASP A 370 18.80 6.61 -18.50
C ASP A 370 20.12 5.82 -18.34
N PRO A 371 20.20 4.89 -17.37
CA PRO A 371 21.36 4.02 -17.25
C PRO A 371 21.68 3.21 -18.51
N LYS A 372 20.70 3.01 -19.39
CA LYS A 372 20.86 2.31 -20.68
C LYS A 372 21.60 3.17 -21.72
N ASP A 373 21.56 4.49 -21.59
CA ASP A 373 22.25 5.43 -22.51
C ASP A 373 23.76 5.52 -22.26
N ARG A 374 24.28 4.78 -21.27
CA ARG A 374 25.72 4.74 -20.94
C ARG A 374 26.47 3.56 -21.58
N ARG A 375 25.83 2.87 -22.54
CA ARG A 375 26.45 1.73 -23.25
C ARG A 375 26.86 2.11 -24.67
#